data_0350925dadcc7646b06de96d30b24f40
#
_entry.id   0350925dadcc7646b06de96d30b24f40
#
_cell.length_a   1.000
_cell.length_b   1.000
_cell.length_c   1.000
_cell.angle_alpha   90.00
_cell.angle_beta   90.00
_cell.angle_gamma   90.00
#
_symmetry.space_group_name_H-M   'P 1'
#
loop_
_entity.id
_entity.type
_entity.pdbx_description
1 polymer ?
#
loop_
_entity_poly.entity_id
_entity_poly.type
_entity_poly.pdbx_seq_one_letter_code
_entity_poly.pdbx_strand_id
1 'polypeptide(L)'
;MKKHIALIVCISLGFITGCQDQKNNAKPQKSIEVKVERNDSITKAEVTTTSDINGKISKEVQVFEGKHEEVMSKVKLITEGSEAAEGQKAKRVKKIQFLLNPKSGSETNGTVSFKEENGSVHFEATISGLSEGTHAIHIHEKADCSSKDGKSTGGHWNPTFENHGAWGAETGYHRGDIGNFQANSDGNGSVSFSTDQWCLGCDDATKNIMGKAIIVHQGEDDLTSQPSGAAGSRISCAGIIE
;
A
#
# COMPACT_ATOMS: atom_id res chain seq x y z
N MET A 1 -38.94 0.93 6.43
CA MET A 1 -38.21 1.37 5.21
C MET A 1 -37.08 2.26 5.66
N LYS A 2 -35.85 1.76 5.63
CA LYS A 2 -34.64 2.51 6.04
C LYS A 2 -34.26 3.48 4.91
N LYS A 3 -34.37 4.78 5.16
CA LYS A 3 -33.89 5.81 4.23
C LYS A 3 -32.37 5.98 4.43
N HIS A 4 -31.58 5.48 3.50
CA HIS A 4 -30.17 5.83 3.39
C HIS A 4 -30.10 7.12 2.60
N ILE A 5 -29.58 8.18 3.21
CA ILE A 5 -29.27 9.44 2.53
C ILE A 5 -27.77 9.46 2.33
N ALA A 6 -27.33 9.29 1.09
CA ALA A 6 -25.94 9.50 0.69
C ALA A 6 -25.83 10.91 0.10
N LEU A 7 -25.04 11.77 0.70
CA LEU A 7 -24.70 13.09 0.17
C LEU A 7 -23.26 13.07 -0.33
N ILE A 8 -23.10 13.27 -1.64
CA ILE A 8 -21.77 13.42 -2.26
C ILE A 8 -21.54 14.90 -2.51
N VAL A 9 -20.57 15.48 -1.84
CA VAL A 9 -20.15 16.87 -2.06
C VAL A 9 -18.74 16.87 -2.64
N CYS A 10 -18.60 17.27 -3.91
CA CYS A 10 -17.30 17.48 -4.54
C CYS A 10 -16.94 18.97 -4.44
N ILE A 11 -15.89 19.29 -3.68
CA ILE A 11 -15.36 20.66 -3.60
C ILE A 11 -14.04 20.72 -4.39
N SER A 12 -14.06 21.38 -5.53
CA SER A 12 -12.85 21.72 -6.28
C SER A 12 -12.41 23.14 -5.90
N LEU A 13 -11.32 23.27 -5.16
CA LEU A 13 -10.70 24.57 -4.88
C LEU A 13 -9.83 24.99 -6.08
N GLY A 14 -10.40 25.80 -6.97
CA GLY A 14 -9.66 26.49 -8.01
C GLY A 14 -9.21 27.88 -7.52
N PHE A 15 -7.90 28.11 -7.41
CA PHE A 15 -7.36 29.47 -7.24
C PHE A 15 -7.18 30.13 -8.61
N ILE A 16 -7.91 31.25 -8.83
CA ILE A 16 -7.70 32.14 -9.98
C ILE A 16 -6.66 33.18 -9.56
N THR A 17 -5.50 33.21 -10.19
CA THR A 17 -4.66 34.41 -10.27
C THR A 17 -3.88 34.46 -11.55
N GLY A 18 -3.90 35.62 -12.14
CA GLY A 18 -3.34 36.29 -13.27
C GLY A 18 -2.04 35.79 -13.92
N CYS A 19 -1.95 36.11 -15.19
CA CYS A 19 -0.83 35.91 -16.11
C CYS A 19 0.53 36.34 -15.56
N GLN A 20 1.54 35.45 -15.68
CA GLN A 20 2.82 35.74 -16.38
C GLN A 20 3.75 34.53 -16.33
N ASP A 21 4.38 34.29 -17.52
CA ASP A 21 5.58 33.53 -17.79
C ASP A 21 5.62 32.01 -17.65
N GLN A 22 5.76 31.39 -18.82
CA GLN A 22 6.01 29.97 -19.07
C GLN A 22 7.34 29.50 -18.47
N LYS A 23 7.25 28.68 -17.43
CA LYS A 23 8.12 27.52 -17.19
C LYS A 23 7.23 26.43 -16.60
N ASN A 24 7.26 25.23 -17.18
CA ASN A 24 6.48 24.07 -16.83
C ASN A 24 6.60 23.69 -15.34
N ASN A 25 5.79 24.31 -14.49
CA ASN A 25 5.50 23.85 -13.13
C ASN A 25 3.98 23.77 -13.04
N ALA A 26 3.43 22.60 -13.34
CA ALA A 26 2.04 22.32 -13.04
C ALA A 26 1.86 22.48 -11.51
N LYS A 27 1.00 23.41 -11.10
CA LYS A 27 0.67 23.58 -9.66
C LYS A 27 0.06 22.29 -9.15
N PRO A 28 0.42 21.85 -7.93
CA PRO A 28 -0.24 20.73 -7.29
C PRO A 28 -1.75 20.92 -7.28
N GLN A 29 -2.48 19.95 -7.82
CA GLN A 29 -3.94 19.94 -7.74
C GLN A 29 -4.35 19.02 -6.60
N LYS A 30 -5.22 19.53 -5.72
CA LYS A 30 -5.79 18.76 -4.63
C LYS A 30 -7.31 18.78 -4.77
N SER A 31 -7.93 17.60 -4.73
CA SER A 31 -9.37 17.45 -4.67
C SER A 31 -9.77 16.67 -3.41
N ILE A 32 -10.90 17.03 -2.83
CA ILE A 32 -11.43 16.37 -1.64
C ILE A 32 -12.84 15.88 -1.98
N GLU A 33 -13.07 14.58 -1.83
CA GLU A 33 -14.37 13.95 -1.95
C GLU A 33 -14.83 13.51 -0.56
N VAL A 34 -16.07 13.83 -0.20
CA VAL A 34 -16.66 13.45 1.08
C VAL A 34 -17.91 12.63 0.84
N LYS A 35 -17.93 11.40 1.38
CA LYS A 35 -19.11 10.53 1.42
C LYS A 35 -19.60 10.45 2.85
N VAL A 36 -20.88 10.75 3.09
CA VAL A 36 -21.49 10.69 4.42
C VAL A 36 -22.66 9.71 4.40
N GLU A 37 -22.61 8.73 5.30
CA GLU A 37 -23.68 7.79 5.57
C GLU A 37 -24.20 8.03 6.99
N ARG A 38 -25.52 8.08 7.15
CA ARG A 38 -26.15 8.30 8.45
C ARG A 38 -27.23 7.25 8.69
N ASN A 39 -27.21 6.67 9.88
CA ASN A 39 -28.34 5.94 10.46
C ASN A 39 -28.88 6.70 11.70
N ASP A 40 -29.89 6.17 12.37
CA ASP A 40 -30.57 6.86 13.49
C ASP A 40 -29.66 7.17 14.69
N SER A 41 -28.48 6.55 14.79
CA SER A 41 -27.60 6.66 15.96
C SER A 41 -26.19 7.09 15.63
N ILE A 42 -25.69 6.80 14.43
CA ILE A 42 -24.29 6.95 14.05
C ILE A 42 -24.20 7.58 12.65
N THR A 43 -23.26 8.51 12.51
CA THR A 43 -22.82 9.05 11.23
C THR A 43 -21.43 8.50 10.91
N LYS A 44 -21.25 8.04 9.68
CA LYS A 44 -19.95 7.66 9.13
C LYS A 44 -19.64 8.58 7.95
N ALA A 45 -18.47 9.22 7.99
CA ALA A 45 -17.96 10.04 6.89
C ALA A 45 -16.64 9.47 6.38
N GLU A 46 -16.53 9.33 5.07
CA GLU A 46 -15.31 8.98 4.36
C GLU A 46 -14.85 10.21 3.58
N VAL A 47 -13.67 10.71 3.88
CA VAL A 47 -13.04 11.86 3.22
C VAL A 47 -11.87 11.35 2.40
N THR A 48 -11.99 11.42 1.08
CA THR A 48 -10.91 11.06 0.15
C THR A 48 -10.23 12.33 -0.32
N THR A 49 -8.97 12.50 0.01
CA THR A 49 -8.09 13.54 -0.53
C THR A 49 -7.28 12.96 -1.68
N THR A 50 -7.43 13.52 -2.87
CA THR A 50 -6.61 13.18 -4.03
C THR A 50 -5.66 14.34 -4.32
N SER A 51 -4.37 14.07 -4.37
CA SER A 51 -3.35 15.06 -4.73
C SER A 51 -2.68 14.63 -6.03
N ASP A 52 -2.56 15.54 -6.99
CA ASP A 52 -1.80 15.37 -8.21
C ASP A 52 -0.60 16.31 -8.17
N ILE A 53 0.60 15.74 -8.13
CA ILE A 53 1.86 16.47 -8.15
C ILE A 53 2.65 15.97 -9.35
N ASN A 54 2.71 16.78 -10.41
CA ASN A 54 3.45 16.47 -11.64
C ASN A 54 2.99 15.15 -12.31
N GLY A 55 1.68 14.88 -12.33
CA GLY A 55 1.10 13.66 -12.91
C GLY A 55 1.17 12.44 -12.00
N LYS A 56 1.69 12.58 -10.79
CA LYS A 56 1.64 11.54 -9.74
C LYS A 56 0.41 11.76 -8.87
N ILE A 57 -0.51 10.81 -8.93
CA ILE A 57 -1.75 10.85 -8.16
C ILE A 57 -1.58 10.05 -6.88
N SER A 58 -1.74 10.70 -5.72
CA SER A 58 -1.86 10.05 -4.43
C SER A 58 -3.26 10.23 -3.86
N LYS A 59 -3.77 9.21 -3.15
CA LYS A 59 -5.07 9.25 -2.49
C LYS A 59 -4.92 8.89 -1.02
N GLU A 60 -5.41 9.78 -0.17
CA GLU A 60 -5.55 9.55 1.26
C GLU A 60 -7.03 9.48 1.62
N VAL A 61 -7.43 8.44 2.35
CA VAL A 61 -8.81 8.24 2.81
C VAL A 61 -8.84 8.31 4.32
N GLN A 62 -9.67 9.21 4.86
CA GLN A 62 -9.92 9.33 6.31
C GLN A 62 -11.37 8.96 6.59
N VAL A 63 -11.58 8.09 7.59
CA VAL A 63 -12.93 7.64 7.99
C VAL A 63 -13.22 8.11 9.41
N PHE A 64 -14.36 8.77 9.58
CA PHE A 64 -14.87 9.22 10.86
C PHE A 64 -16.19 8.53 11.17
N GLU A 65 -16.36 8.07 12.39
CA GLU A 65 -17.59 7.45 12.86
C GLU A 65 -17.93 7.97 14.27
N GLY A 66 -19.21 8.27 14.51
CA GLY A 66 -19.65 8.80 15.78
C GLY A 66 -20.93 9.62 15.67
N LYS A 67 -21.16 10.51 16.65
CA LYS A 67 -22.31 11.44 16.62
C LYS A 67 -22.18 12.41 15.44
N HIS A 68 -23.31 12.76 14.85
CA HIS A 68 -23.34 13.58 13.63
C HIS A 68 -22.53 14.88 13.74
N GLU A 69 -22.71 15.63 14.81
CA GLU A 69 -22.02 16.92 15.00
C GLU A 69 -20.50 16.77 15.13
N GLU A 70 -20.04 15.72 15.82
CA GLU A 70 -18.61 15.43 15.98
C GLU A 70 -17.95 15.02 14.65
N VAL A 71 -18.64 14.17 13.87
CA VAL A 71 -18.17 13.73 12.56
C VAL A 71 -18.11 14.90 11.58
N MET A 72 -19.17 15.70 11.51
CA MET A 72 -19.22 16.84 10.58
C MET A 72 -18.23 17.95 10.95
N SER A 73 -17.93 18.15 12.24
CA SER A 73 -16.88 19.06 12.69
C SER A 73 -15.49 18.65 12.17
N LYS A 74 -15.17 17.35 12.22
CA LYS A 74 -13.91 16.80 11.70
C LYS A 74 -13.80 16.91 10.19
N VAL A 75 -14.89 16.61 9.47
CA VAL A 75 -14.98 16.79 8.02
C VAL A 75 -14.70 18.25 7.64
N LYS A 76 -15.33 19.19 8.34
CA LYS A 76 -15.18 20.63 8.12
C LYS A 76 -13.72 21.08 8.27
N LEU A 77 -13.01 20.63 9.32
CA LEU A 77 -11.60 20.96 9.54
C LEU A 77 -10.70 20.53 8.36
N ILE A 78 -10.97 19.38 7.76
CA ILE A 78 -10.21 18.89 6.60
C ILE A 78 -10.53 19.67 5.34
N THR A 79 -11.81 19.97 5.11
CA THR A 79 -12.26 20.67 3.89
C THR A 79 -11.90 22.15 3.90
N GLU A 80 -11.79 22.79 5.07
CA GLU A 80 -11.45 24.21 5.21
C GLU A 80 -9.94 24.46 5.43
N GLY A 81 -9.10 23.39 5.45
CA GLY A 81 -7.65 23.51 5.48
C GLY A 81 -7.04 23.97 6.80
N SER A 82 -7.80 23.93 7.89
CA SER A 82 -7.27 24.19 9.24
C SER A 82 -6.62 22.93 9.81
N GLU A 83 -5.40 23.05 10.34
CA GLU A 83 -4.72 21.95 11.03
C GLU A 83 -5.56 21.47 12.22
N ALA A 84 -5.83 20.18 12.25
CA ALA A 84 -6.69 19.60 13.28
C ALA A 84 -6.05 19.70 14.66
N ALA A 85 -6.81 20.25 15.61
CA ALA A 85 -6.45 20.22 17.02
C ALA A 85 -6.24 18.78 17.50
N GLU A 86 -5.12 18.51 18.13
CA GLU A 86 -4.77 17.25 18.79
C GLU A 86 -5.84 16.88 19.82
N GLY A 87 -6.47 15.71 19.68
CA GLY A 87 -7.38 15.21 20.73
C GLY A 87 -8.16 13.94 20.43
N GLN A 88 -8.47 13.63 19.18
CA GLN A 88 -9.05 12.33 18.83
C GLN A 88 -8.47 11.87 17.49
N LYS A 89 -7.68 10.81 17.54
CA LYS A 89 -7.02 10.22 16.38
C LYS A 89 -8.07 9.78 15.36
N ALA A 90 -8.24 10.55 14.29
CA ALA A 90 -8.99 10.07 13.12
C ALA A 90 -8.38 8.75 12.68
N LYS A 91 -9.23 7.76 12.40
CA LYS A 91 -8.78 6.47 11.87
C LYS A 91 -8.26 6.71 10.45
N ARG A 92 -6.96 6.93 10.31
CA ARG A 92 -6.31 7.07 9.01
C ARG A 92 -6.20 5.69 8.37
N VAL A 93 -6.81 5.52 7.21
CA VAL A 93 -6.66 4.32 6.39
C VAL A 93 -5.90 4.75 5.14
N LYS A 94 -4.67 4.28 4.99
CA LYS A 94 -3.89 4.44 3.77
C LYS A 94 -3.97 3.15 2.97
N LYS A 95 -4.39 3.23 1.69
CA LYS A 95 -4.46 2.07 0.79
C LYS A 95 -3.71 2.38 -0.49
N ILE A 96 -2.81 1.48 -0.89
CA ILE A 96 -2.06 1.54 -2.14
C ILE A 96 -2.16 0.19 -2.85
N GLN A 97 -2.10 0.20 -4.18
CA GLN A 97 -2.22 -1.00 -5.00
C GLN A 97 -1.29 -0.90 -6.20
N PHE A 98 -0.64 -2.01 -6.56
CA PHE A 98 0.31 -2.09 -7.66
C PHE A 98 0.04 -3.33 -8.50
N LEU A 99 0.49 -3.29 -9.77
CA LEU A 99 0.51 -4.46 -10.65
C LEU A 99 1.84 -5.19 -10.50
N LEU A 100 1.76 -6.50 -10.36
CA LEU A 100 2.88 -7.41 -10.54
C LEU A 100 3.13 -7.60 -12.04
N ASN A 101 4.36 -7.32 -12.46
CA ASN A 101 4.77 -7.45 -13.85
C ASN A 101 5.74 -8.63 -14.02
N PRO A 102 5.61 -9.40 -15.09
CA PRO A 102 6.44 -10.57 -15.37
C PRO A 102 7.95 -10.25 -15.39
N LYS A 103 8.75 -11.20 -14.89
CA LYS A 103 10.21 -11.19 -14.90
C LYS A 103 10.77 -12.54 -15.34
N SER A 104 12.03 -12.59 -15.69
CA SER A 104 12.76 -13.83 -16.05
C SER A 104 12.08 -14.65 -17.17
N GLY A 105 11.35 -14.01 -18.06
CA GLY A 105 10.63 -14.69 -19.14
C GLY A 105 9.38 -15.45 -18.71
N SER A 106 8.90 -15.25 -17.47
CA SER A 106 7.62 -15.80 -17.00
C SER A 106 6.43 -15.02 -17.56
N GLU A 107 5.23 -15.55 -17.37
CA GLU A 107 3.96 -14.85 -17.59
C GLU A 107 3.27 -14.47 -16.28
N THR A 108 3.97 -14.64 -15.15
CA THR A 108 3.43 -14.39 -13.80
C THR A 108 3.10 -12.92 -13.60
N ASN A 109 1.85 -12.64 -13.34
CA ASN A 109 1.30 -11.30 -13.14
C ASN A 109 0.27 -11.28 -12.01
N GLY A 110 -0.23 -10.12 -11.64
CA GLY A 110 -1.23 -10.02 -10.60
C GLY A 110 -1.35 -8.63 -10.02
N THR A 111 -1.96 -8.55 -8.85
CA THR A 111 -2.09 -7.33 -8.07
C THR A 111 -1.61 -7.54 -6.65
N VAL A 112 -0.96 -6.52 -6.10
CA VAL A 112 -0.63 -6.43 -4.68
C VAL A 112 -1.28 -5.19 -4.10
N SER A 113 -1.82 -5.29 -2.90
CA SER A 113 -2.39 -4.16 -2.18
C SER A 113 -1.89 -4.12 -0.74
N PHE A 114 -1.73 -2.90 -0.24
CA PHE A 114 -1.41 -2.64 1.16
C PHE A 114 -2.46 -1.70 1.73
N LYS A 115 -2.95 -2.02 2.92
CA LYS A 115 -3.86 -1.19 3.69
C LYS A 115 -3.27 -0.97 5.08
N GLU A 116 -2.90 0.27 5.39
CA GLU A 116 -2.49 0.63 6.76
C GLU A 116 -3.69 1.15 7.54
N GLU A 117 -3.94 0.52 8.67
CA GLU A 117 -5.04 0.85 9.57
C GLU A 117 -4.66 0.52 11.02
N ASN A 118 -4.89 1.45 11.96
CA ASN A 118 -4.60 1.27 13.38
C ASN A 118 -3.15 0.87 13.70
N GLY A 119 -2.18 1.30 12.92
CA GLY A 119 -0.76 0.98 13.11
C GLY A 119 -0.34 -0.39 12.59
N SER A 120 -1.22 -1.10 11.88
CA SER A 120 -0.91 -2.36 11.19
C SER A 120 -1.09 -2.21 9.70
N VAL A 121 -0.25 -2.87 8.92
CA VAL A 121 -0.35 -2.98 7.47
C VAL A 121 -0.90 -4.35 7.10
N HIS A 122 -2.00 -4.38 6.36
CA HIS A 122 -2.56 -5.56 5.74
C HIS A 122 -2.07 -5.61 4.30
N PHE A 123 -1.41 -6.70 3.94
CA PHE A 123 -0.94 -7.02 2.61
C PHE A 123 -1.82 -8.10 2.00
N GLU A 124 -2.22 -7.91 0.76
CA GLU A 124 -2.92 -8.91 -0.03
C GLU A 124 -2.30 -8.97 -1.43
N ALA A 125 -2.09 -10.17 -1.95
CA ALA A 125 -1.70 -10.39 -3.32
C ALA A 125 -2.58 -11.45 -3.97
N THR A 126 -2.95 -11.22 -5.24
CA THR A 126 -3.59 -12.18 -6.13
C THR A 126 -2.70 -12.33 -7.34
N ILE A 127 -2.27 -13.56 -7.64
CA ILE A 127 -1.22 -13.84 -8.59
C ILE A 127 -1.72 -14.91 -9.56
N SER A 128 -1.40 -14.76 -10.84
CA SER A 128 -1.75 -15.68 -11.92
C SER A 128 -0.53 -15.98 -12.78
N GLY A 129 -0.58 -17.08 -13.58
CA GLY A 129 0.51 -17.49 -14.44
C GLY A 129 1.65 -18.20 -13.70
N LEU A 130 1.33 -18.81 -12.56
CA LEU A 130 2.24 -19.63 -11.76
C LEU A 130 2.26 -21.08 -12.23
N SER A 131 3.34 -21.82 -11.93
CA SER A 131 3.28 -23.28 -11.90
C SER A 131 2.47 -23.73 -10.69
N GLU A 132 1.85 -24.92 -10.76
CA GLU A 132 1.26 -25.54 -9.56
C GLU A 132 2.32 -25.80 -8.51
N GLY A 133 2.01 -25.52 -7.24
CA GLY A 133 2.89 -25.81 -6.10
C GLY A 133 3.21 -24.60 -5.25
N THR A 134 4.30 -24.70 -4.49
CA THR A 134 4.72 -23.66 -3.53
C THR A 134 5.59 -22.62 -4.20
N HIS A 135 5.30 -21.36 -3.94
CA HIS A 135 6.06 -20.20 -4.38
C HIS A 135 6.35 -19.30 -3.18
N ALA A 136 7.49 -18.61 -3.22
CA ALA A 136 7.83 -17.60 -2.23
C ALA A 136 7.48 -16.19 -2.71
N ILE A 137 7.20 -15.33 -1.74
CA ILE A 137 6.99 -13.90 -1.96
C ILE A 137 7.70 -13.09 -0.88
N HIS A 138 8.44 -12.06 -1.30
CA HIS A 138 9.25 -11.24 -0.39
C HIS A 138 9.20 -9.75 -0.74
N ILE A 139 9.52 -8.91 0.24
CA ILE A 139 9.88 -7.51 -0.01
C ILE A 139 11.39 -7.42 -0.24
N HIS A 140 11.79 -6.78 -1.35
CA HIS A 140 13.16 -6.50 -1.74
C HIS A 140 13.53 -5.02 -1.49
N GLU A 141 14.84 -4.73 -1.42
CA GLU A 141 15.42 -3.46 -0.95
C GLU A 141 14.99 -2.22 -1.75
N LYS A 142 14.76 -2.36 -3.07
CA LYS A 142 14.57 -1.22 -3.98
C LYS A 142 13.35 -1.41 -4.87
N ALA A 143 12.58 -0.35 -5.08
CA ALA A 143 11.42 -0.34 -5.99
C ALA A 143 11.79 -0.43 -7.49
N ASP A 144 13.03 -0.78 -7.81
CA ASP A 144 13.53 -0.85 -9.16
C ASP A 144 13.24 -2.21 -9.82
N CYS A 145 12.15 -2.28 -10.58
CA CYS A 145 11.78 -3.43 -11.40
C CYS A 145 12.30 -3.35 -12.84
N SER A 146 13.34 -2.56 -13.15
CA SER A 146 13.78 -2.32 -14.53
C SER A 146 14.51 -3.51 -15.16
N SER A 147 15.26 -4.31 -14.39
CA SER A 147 15.97 -5.46 -14.93
C SER A 147 15.02 -6.57 -15.36
N LYS A 148 15.41 -7.31 -16.41
CA LYS A 148 14.61 -8.43 -16.95
C LYS A 148 14.47 -9.58 -15.97
N ASP A 149 15.44 -9.77 -15.08
CA ASP A 149 15.50 -10.84 -14.09
C ASP A 149 15.10 -10.39 -12.67
N GLY A 150 14.63 -9.16 -12.51
CA GLY A 150 14.21 -8.59 -11.22
C GLY A 150 15.37 -8.28 -10.26
N LYS A 151 16.65 -8.47 -10.66
CA LYS A 151 17.79 -8.29 -9.74
C LYS A 151 18.10 -6.85 -9.40
N SER A 152 17.61 -5.87 -10.16
CA SER A 152 17.71 -4.45 -9.83
C SER A 152 17.07 -4.08 -8.50
N THR A 153 16.14 -4.91 -7.98
CA THR A 153 15.50 -4.71 -6.67
C THR A 153 16.44 -4.97 -5.47
N GLY A 154 17.64 -5.52 -5.68
CA GLY A 154 18.56 -5.89 -4.59
C GLY A 154 18.19 -7.21 -3.90
N GLY A 155 18.65 -7.41 -2.67
CA GLY A 155 18.31 -8.53 -1.80
C GLY A 155 16.96 -8.39 -1.11
N HIS A 156 16.64 -9.30 -0.18
CA HIS A 156 15.50 -9.11 0.72
C HIS A 156 15.68 -7.84 1.55
N TRP A 157 14.59 -7.13 1.81
CA TRP A 157 14.64 -5.96 2.66
C TRP A 157 14.90 -6.35 4.12
N ASN A 158 16.11 -6.05 4.57
CA ASN A 158 16.63 -6.41 5.88
C ASN A 158 17.18 -5.18 6.64
N PRO A 159 16.33 -4.30 7.15
CA PRO A 159 16.76 -3.09 7.85
C PRO A 159 17.32 -3.35 9.25
N THR A 160 17.12 -4.55 9.79
CA THR A 160 17.54 -4.97 11.13
C THR A 160 18.79 -5.83 11.14
N PHE A 161 19.34 -6.16 9.95
CA PHE A 161 20.55 -6.96 9.77
C PHE A 161 20.51 -8.36 10.40
N GLU A 162 19.31 -8.95 10.42
CA GLU A 162 19.07 -10.31 10.91
C GLU A 162 19.38 -11.37 9.84
N ASN A 163 19.46 -12.63 10.23
CA ASN A 163 19.50 -13.74 9.30
C ASN A 163 18.15 -13.91 8.59
N HIS A 164 18.17 -14.46 7.37
CA HIS A 164 16.96 -14.91 6.71
C HIS A 164 16.28 -16.05 7.49
N GLY A 165 14.95 -16.05 7.54
CA GLY A 165 14.19 -17.08 8.24
C GLY A 165 12.68 -16.92 8.11
N ALA A 166 11.95 -17.85 8.73
CA ALA A 166 10.50 -17.73 8.82
C ALA A 166 10.10 -16.47 9.60
N TRP A 167 9.05 -15.78 9.16
CA TRP A 167 8.54 -14.62 9.87
C TRP A 167 8.24 -14.93 11.34
N GLY A 168 8.83 -14.14 12.23
CA GLY A 168 8.69 -14.30 13.68
C GLY A 168 9.61 -15.36 14.32
N ALA A 169 10.54 -15.95 13.56
CA ALA A 169 11.50 -16.91 14.12
C ALA A 169 12.43 -16.24 15.13
N GLU A 170 12.69 -16.92 16.24
CA GLU A 170 13.63 -16.46 17.27
C GLU A 170 15.08 -16.39 16.77
N THR A 171 15.40 -17.17 15.74
CA THR A 171 16.74 -17.20 15.11
C THR A 171 17.00 -16.01 14.17
N GLY A 172 16.01 -15.14 14.00
CA GLY A 172 16.04 -13.99 13.11
C GLY A 172 15.20 -14.19 11.84
N TYR A 173 14.81 -13.07 11.22
CA TYR A 173 14.16 -12.99 9.91
C TYR A 173 14.27 -11.56 9.38
N HIS A 174 14.22 -11.41 8.04
CA HIS A 174 14.20 -10.09 7.43
C HIS A 174 12.80 -9.48 7.52
N ARG A 175 12.71 -8.17 7.58
CA ARG A 175 11.42 -7.46 7.48
C ARG A 175 10.69 -7.71 6.15
N GLY A 176 11.39 -8.24 5.17
CA GLY A 176 10.86 -8.61 3.86
C GLY A 176 10.48 -10.09 3.71
N ASP A 177 10.72 -10.94 4.69
CA ASP A 177 10.48 -12.40 4.60
C ASP A 177 9.00 -12.74 4.82
N ILE A 178 8.12 -12.44 3.84
CA ILE A 178 6.69 -12.76 3.93
C ILE A 178 6.48 -14.27 3.97
N GLY A 179 7.22 -15.03 3.14
CA GLY A 179 7.25 -16.49 3.12
C GLY A 179 6.57 -17.12 1.91
N ASN A 180 5.98 -18.29 2.12
CA ASN A 180 5.46 -19.15 1.06
C ASN A 180 3.94 -19.06 0.90
N PHE A 181 3.46 -19.33 -0.32
CA PHE A 181 2.04 -19.49 -0.64
C PHE A 181 1.86 -20.61 -1.69
N GLN A 182 0.63 -21.10 -1.81
CA GLN A 182 0.29 -22.17 -2.75
C GLN A 182 -0.35 -21.61 -4.02
N ALA A 183 0.07 -22.13 -5.16
CA ALA A 183 -0.60 -21.97 -6.44
C ALA A 183 -1.35 -23.27 -6.80
N ASN A 184 -2.58 -23.11 -7.29
CA ASN A 184 -3.40 -24.25 -7.75
C ASN A 184 -3.02 -24.69 -9.16
N SER A 185 -3.65 -25.77 -9.65
CA SER A 185 -3.44 -26.32 -11.01
C SER A 185 -3.80 -25.35 -12.15
N ASP A 186 -4.60 -24.32 -11.87
CA ASP A 186 -4.93 -23.26 -12.84
C ASP A 186 -3.89 -22.14 -12.86
N GLY A 187 -2.83 -22.26 -12.07
CA GLY A 187 -1.76 -21.27 -11.96
C GLY A 187 -2.14 -20.02 -11.16
N ASN A 188 -3.15 -20.12 -10.30
CA ASN A 188 -3.58 -19.02 -9.45
C ASN A 188 -3.18 -19.24 -7.99
N GLY A 189 -2.65 -18.19 -7.37
CA GLY A 189 -2.31 -18.16 -5.96
C GLY A 189 -2.72 -16.85 -5.29
N SER A 190 -2.89 -16.90 -3.99
CA SER A 190 -3.14 -15.70 -3.19
C SER A 190 -2.41 -15.79 -1.86
N VAL A 191 -2.05 -14.62 -1.33
CA VAL A 191 -1.45 -14.49 -0.01
C VAL A 191 -2.04 -13.29 0.70
N SER A 192 -2.30 -13.45 2.00
CA SER A 192 -2.73 -12.38 2.89
C SER A 192 -1.82 -12.39 4.12
N PHE A 193 -1.37 -11.21 4.51
CA PHE A 193 -0.42 -11.03 5.59
C PHE A 193 -0.70 -9.73 6.35
N SER A 194 -0.50 -9.70 7.67
CA SER A 194 -0.72 -8.50 8.46
C SER A 194 0.36 -8.33 9.50
N THR A 195 0.86 -7.10 9.65
CA THR A 195 1.92 -6.79 10.61
C THR A 195 1.89 -5.33 11.06
N ASP A 196 2.30 -5.08 12.28
CA ASP A 196 2.62 -3.76 12.85
C ASP A 196 4.10 -3.38 12.66
N GLN A 197 4.87 -4.28 12.02
CA GLN A 197 6.29 -4.05 11.72
C GLN A 197 6.52 -3.34 10.38
N TRP A 198 5.47 -3.01 9.66
CA TRP A 198 5.49 -2.20 8.44
C TRP A 198 4.69 -0.91 8.59
N CYS A 199 5.00 0.06 7.76
CA CYS A 199 4.21 1.27 7.57
C CYS A 199 4.30 1.78 6.12
N LEU A 200 3.32 2.59 5.73
CA LEU A 200 3.25 3.22 4.42
C LEU A 200 3.69 4.69 4.51
N GLY A 201 5.01 4.93 4.46
CA GLY A 201 5.56 6.29 4.41
C GLY A 201 5.72 6.96 5.78
N CYS A 202 5.96 6.19 6.85
CA CYS A 202 6.36 6.75 8.14
C CYS A 202 7.87 7.09 8.17
N ASP A 203 8.29 7.82 9.19
CA ASP A 203 9.70 8.24 9.37
C ASP A 203 10.62 7.10 9.86
N ASP A 204 10.05 5.98 10.33
CA ASP A 204 10.83 4.82 10.76
C ASP A 204 11.31 4.00 9.55
N ALA A 205 12.57 4.17 9.19
CA ALA A 205 13.18 3.47 8.07
C ALA A 205 13.21 1.94 8.22
N THR A 206 13.09 1.42 9.45
CA THR A 206 13.04 -0.02 9.71
C THR A 206 11.65 -0.62 9.50
N LYS A 207 10.62 0.22 9.32
CA LYS A 207 9.23 -0.16 9.06
C LYS A 207 8.70 0.31 7.71
N ASN A 208 9.30 1.37 7.15
CA ASN A 208 8.78 2.00 5.94
C ASN A 208 9.05 1.16 4.69
N ILE A 209 7.98 0.60 4.11
CA ILE A 209 8.06 -0.22 2.89
C ILE A 209 7.99 0.60 1.60
N MET A 210 7.78 1.92 1.68
CA MET A 210 7.83 2.76 0.48
C MET A 210 9.25 2.78 -0.11
N GLY A 211 9.34 2.72 -1.44
CA GLY A 211 10.62 2.60 -2.14
C GLY A 211 11.19 1.18 -2.18
N LYS A 212 10.46 0.19 -1.71
CA LYS A 212 10.78 -1.26 -1.76
C LYS A 212 10.05 -1.93 -2.93
N ALA A 213 10.29 -3.22 -3.17
CA ALA A 213 9.57 -3.98 -4.19
C ALA A 213 9.05 -5.30 -3.66
N ILE A 214 7.88 -5.73 -4.16
CA ILE A 214 7.42 -7.11 -4.04
C ILE A 214 8.04 -7.94 -5.16
N ILE A 215 8.61 -9.07 -4.79
CA ILE A 215 9.10 -10.10 -5.69
C ILE A 215 8.36 -11.40 -5.41
N VAL A 216 7.87 -12.05 -6.49
CA VAL A 216 7.40 -13.42 -6.47
C VAL A 216 8.51 -14.30 -7.05
N HIS A 217 8.77 -15.43 -6.40
CA HIS A 217 9.81 -16.39 -6.79
C HIS A 217 9.24 -17.63 -7.44
N GLN A 218 10.09 -18.31 -8.20
CA GLN A 218 9.71 -19.50 -8.96
C GLN A 218 9.42 -20.72 -8.07
N GLY A 219 10.07 -20.81 -6.92
CA GLY A 219 10.00 -21.95 -6.03
C GLY A 219 9.73 -21.56 -4.59
N GLU A 220 9.80 -22.56 -3.76
CA GLU A 220 9.63 -22.47 -2.31
C GLU A 220 10.85 -21.82 -1.66
N ASP A 221 10.61 -20.99 -0.65
CA ASP A 221 11.58 -20.54 0.33
C ASP A 221 11.76 -21.66 1.38
N ASP A 222 12.99 -22.17 1.54
CA ASP A 222 13.30 -23.20 2.53
C ASP A 222 13.40 -22.65 3.97
N LEU A 223 13.23 -21.33 4.14
CA LEU A 223 13.21 -20.59 5.40
C LEU A 223 14.52 -20.68 6.23
N THR A 224 15.59 -21.16 5.64
CA THR A 224 16.85 -21.46 6.36
C THR A 224 18.10 -21.06 5.59
N SER A 225 18.14 -21.29 4.28
CA SER A 225 19.30 -20.99 3.44
C SER A 225 19.57 -19.49 3.36
N GLN A 226 20.81 -19.11 3.69
CA GLN A 226 21.23 -17.72 3.64
C GLN A 226 21.69 -17.33 2.22
N PRO A 227 21.43 -16.11 1.78
CA PRO A 227 20.71 -15.01 2.46
C PRO A 227 19.21 -14.94 2.11
N SER A 228 18.61 -15.88 1.42
CA SER A 228 17.29 -15.69 0.79
C SER A 228 16.46 -16.95 0.55
N GLY A 229 16.70 -18.04 1.31
CA GLY A 229 15.85 -19.23 1.33
C GLY A 229 15.83 -20.09 0.05
N ALA A 230 16.81 -19.90 -0.85
CA ALA A 230 16.94 -20.68 -2.09
C ALA A 230 15.69 -20.70 -3.01
N ALA A 231 14.82 -19.71 -2.92
CA ALA A 231 13.50 -19.65 -3.62
C ALA A 231 13.57 -19.56 -5.16
N GLY A 232 14.76 -19.54 -5.75
CA GLY A 232 14.96 -19.58 -7.18
C GLY A 232 14.78 -18.23 -7.91
N SER A 233 14.39 -18.32 -9.18
CA SER A 233 14.27 -17.13 -10.04
C SER A 233 13.17 -16.19 -9.59
N ARG A 234 13.36 -14.88 -9.82
CA ARG A 234 12.36 -13.84 -9.59
C ARG A 234 11.43 -13.77 -10.79
N ILE A 235 10.21 -14.22 -10.66
CA ILE A 235 9.27 -14.38 -11.77
C ILE A 235 8.27 -13.24 -11.92
N SER A 236 8.10 -12.39 -10.90
CA SER A 236 7.29 -11.16 -11.00
C SER A 236 7.77 -10.09 -10.04
N CYS A 237 7.51 -8.81 -10.38
CA CYS A 237 7.98 -7.64 -9.63
C CYS A 237 6.94 -6.53 -9.62
N ALA A 238 6.76 -5.90 -8.44
CA ALA A 238 6.01 -4.65 -8.28
C ALA A 238 6.79 -3.69 -7.37
N GLY A 239 7.13 -2.49 -7.85
CA GLY A 239 7.71 -1.44 -7.02
C GLY A 239 6.65 -0.77 -6.15
N ILE A 240 6.92 -0.61 -4.86
CA ILE A 240 6.06 0.09 -3.89
C ILE A 240 6.46 1.57 -3.90
N ILE A 241 5.83 2.33 -4.76
CA ILE A 241 6.12 3.76 -5.01
C ILE A 241 4.86 4.61 -4.89
N GLU A 242 5.01 5.88 -4.49
CA GLU A 242 3.91 6.87 -4.51
C GLU A 242 3.57 7.32 -5.92
#